data_2cbaeae2db2ec83c83c1cfb7791805c8
#
_entry.id   2cbaeae2db2ec83c83c1cfb7791805c8
#
_cell.length_a   1.000
_cell.length_b   1.000
_cell.length_c   1.000
_cell.angle_alpha   90.00
_cell.angle_beta   90.00
_cell.angle_gamma   90.00
#
_symmetry.space_group_name_H-M   'P 1'
#
loop_
_entity.id
_entity.type
_entity.pdbx_description
1 polymer ?
#
loop_
_entity_poly.entity_id
_entity_poly.type
_entity_poly.pdbx_seq_one_letter_code
_entity_poly.pdbx_strand_id
1 'polypeptide(L)'
;MSNITFDTDSVIGVDFGTSFSSASRLNPETNTPEIITFIDNGLAQIPSIVFINDKGGIDVGHLPMLQLERLSHYDPTTKQKILSHTLREVKRLMKPDGEFLGHSHVDIIAAILSKIKQQ
;
A
#
# COMPACT_ATOMS: atom_id res chain seq x y z
N MET A 1 -22.00 -30.10 3.18
CA MET A 1 -21.27 -28.91 2.87
C MET A 1 -22.19 -27.75 2.55
N SER A 2 -21.82 -26.59 2.92
CA SER A 2 -22.63 -25.43 2.63
C SER A 2 -22.77 -25.21 1.13
N ASN A 3 -23.85 -24.59 0.74
CA ASN A 3 -24.10 -24.24 -0.66
C ASN A 3 -23.46 -22.88 -1.02
N ILE A 4 -22.43 -22.48 -0.27
CA ILE A 4 -21.76 -21.22 -0.53
C ILE A 4 -21.00 -21.35 -1.84
N THR A 5 -21.36 -20.52 -2.79
CA THR A 5 -20.63 -20.37 -4.03
C THR A 5 -19.76 -19.15 -3.94
N PHE A 6 -18.45 -19.33 -4.14
CA PHE A 6 -17.53 -18.20 -4.17
C PHE A 6 -17.42 -17.65 -5.58
N ASP A 7 -17.56 -16.35 -5.70
CA ASP A 7 -17.24 -15.66 -6.94
C ASP A 7 -15.72 -15.56 -7.01
N THR A 8 -15.12 -16.38 -7.86
CA THR A 8 -13.65 -16.42 -8.00
C THR A 8 -13.06 -15.11 -8.50
N ASP A 9 -13.87 -14.29 -9.20
CA ASP A 9 -13.42 -12.98 -9.66
C ASP A 9 -13.26 -11.99 -8.52
N SER A 10 -13.91 -12.22 -7.39
CA SER A 10 -13.80 -11.37 -6.21
C SER A 10 -12.78 -11.85 -5.19
N VAL A 11 -12.20 -13.05 -5.38
CA VAL A 11 -11.20 -13.59 -4.47
C VAL A 11 -9.83 -13.04 -4.83
N ILE A 12 -9.23 -12.33 -3.87
CA ILE A 12 -7.92 -11.70 -4.04
C ILE A 12 -6.99 -12.20 -2.95
N GLY A 13 -5.82 -12.70 -3.34
CA GLY A 13 -4.74 -13.00 -2.44
C GLY A 13 -3.84 -11.76 -2.29
N VAL A 14 -3.52 -11.40 -1.08
CA VAL A 14 -2.67 -10.24 -0.80
C VAL A 14 -1.43 -10.68 -0.05
N ASP A 15 -0.27 -10.30 -0.58
CA ASP A 15 1.00 -10.44 0.11
C ASP A 15 1.40 -9.05 0.62
N PHE A 16 1.16 -8.81 1.90
CA PHE A 16 1.53 -7.56 2.56
C PHE A 16 2.95 -7.71 3.10
N GLY A 17 3.92 -7.33 2.28
CA GLY A 17 5.32 -7.43 2.65
C GLY A 17 5.83 -6.21 3.42
N THR A 18 7.02 -6.34 3.99
CA THR A 18 7.67 -5.25 4.73
C THR A 18 8.04 -4.08 3.82
N SER A 19 8.61 -4.38 2.66
CA SER A 19 9.05 -3.36 1.71
C SER A 19 8.08 -3.15 0.56
N PHE A 20 7.46 -4.23 0.09
CA PHE A 20 6.53 -4.20 -1.03
C PHE A 20 5.33 -5.07 -0.73
N SER A 21 4.22 -4.70 -1.33
CA SER A 21 3.00 -5.49 -1.28
C SER A 21 2.59 -5.89 -2.68
N SER A 22 1.96 -7.03 -2.81
CA SER A 22 1.47 -7.53 -4.08
C SER A 22 0.09 -8.16 -3.89
N ALA A 23 -0.61 -8.36 -5.00
CA ALA A 23 -1.92 -8.99 -4.99
C ALA A 23 -2.03 -9.94 -6.17
N SER A 24 -2.82 -10.99 -5.99
CA SER A 24 -3.13 -11.94 -7.03
C SER A 24 -4.61 -12.28 -6.99
N ARG A 25 -5.12 -12.73 -8.11
CA ARG A 25 -6.48 -13.26 -8.20
C ARG A 25 -6.44 -14.61 -8.88
N LEU A 26 -7.50 -15.38 -8.67
CA LEU A 26 -7.62 -16.69 -9.30
C LEU A 26 -8.22 -16.51 -10.70
N ASN A 27 -7.51 -17.04 -11.71
CA ASN A 27 -8.05 -17.10 -13.06
C ASN A 27 -9.16 -18.16 -13.10
N PRO A 28 -10.40 -17.77 -13.42
CA PRO A 28 -11.52 -18.73 -13.38
C PRO A 28 -11.44 -19.81 -14.47
N GLU A 29 -10.74 -19.56 -15.57
CA GLU A 29 -10.63 -20.53 -16.66
C GLU A 29 -9.60 -21.61 -16.36
N THR A 30 -8.45 -21.22 -15.79
CA THR A 30 -7.34 -22.14 -15.54
C THR A 30 -7.26 -22.58 -14.09
N ASN A 31 -7.99 -21.91 -13.19
CA ASN A 31 -7.96 -22.13 -11.75
C ASN A 31 -6.55 -21.92 -11.17
N THR A 32 -5.77 -21.02 -11.77
CA THR A 32 -4.41 -20.68 -11.33
C THR A 32 -4.33 -19.23 -10.89
N PRO A 33 -3.43 -18.90 -9.94
CA PRO A 33 -3.24 -17.53 -9.53
C PRO A 33 -2.62 -16.67 -10.64
N GLU A 34 -3.09 -15.43 -10.73
CA GLU A 34 -2.52 -14.42 -11.60
C GLU A 34 -2.12 -13.21 -10.78
N ILE A 35 -0.95 -12.65 -11.05
CA ILE A 35 -0.50 -11.44 -10.38
C ILE A 35 -1.21 -10.24 -10.96
N ILE A 36 -1.70 -9.37 -10.06
CA ILE A 36 -2.33 -8.12 -10.44
C ILE A 36 -1.24 -7.06 -10.59
N THR A 37 -1.23 -6.37 -11.74
CA THR A 37 -0.36 -5.21 -11.94
C THR A 37 -1.08 -3.95 -11.50
N PHE A 38 -0.34 -3.02 -10.90
CA PHE A 38 -0.92 -1.80 -10.37
C PHE A 38 -1.02 -0.72 -11.45
N ILE A 39 -2.15 -0.03 -11.47
CA ILE A 39 -2.45 0.98 -12.50
C ILE A 39 -1.41 2.10 -12.51
N ASP A 40 -0.97 2.54 -11.33
CA ASP A 40 -0.08 3.69 -11.18
C ASP A 40 1.27 3.50 -11.86
N ASN A 41 1.79 2.27 -11.85
CA ASN A 41 3.15 2.00 -12.33
C ASN A 41 3.26 0.79 -13.25
N GLY A 42 2.17 0.05 -13.46
CA GLY A 42 2.19 -1.17 -14.29
C GLY A 42 3.01 -2.32 -13.71
N LEU A 43 3.43 -2.22 -12.46
CA LEU A 43 4.27 -3.22 -11.82
C LEU A 43 3.43 -4.19 -10.99
N ALA A 44 4.00 -5.36 -10.70
CA ALA A 44 3.35 -6.38 -9.90
C ALA A 44 3.40 -6.09 -8.40
N GLN A 45 4.16 -5.09 -7.98
CA GLN A 45 4.35 -4.75 -6.57
C GLN A 45 4.14 -3.26 -6.34
N ILE A 46 3.63 -2.94 -5.16
CA ILE A 46 3.51 -1.57 -4.69
C ILE A 46 4.36 -1.41 -3.43
N PRO A 47 5.15 -0.34 -3.32
CA PRO A 47 5.93 -0.11 -2.10
C PRO A 47 5.03 0.04 -0.87
N SER A 48 5.41 -0.60 0.23
CA SER A 48 4.71 -0.51 1.51
C SER A 48 5.14 0.76 2.25
N ILE A 49 4.92 1.91 1.62
CA ILE A 49 5.31 3.23 2.09
C ILE A 49 4.08 4.12 2.11
N VAL A 50 3.92 4.90 3.17
CA VAL A 50 2.85 5.89 3.25
C VAL A 50 3.43 7.27 3.55
N PHE A 51 2.76 8.31 3.06
CA PHE A 51 3.09 9.69 3.31
C PHE A 51 1.82 10.43 3.71
N ILE A 52 1.90 11.18 4.80
CA ILE A 52 0.79 12.02 5.24
C ILE A 52 0.94 13.38 4.58
N ASN A 53 0.06 13.69 3.63
CA ASN A 53 0.13 14.92 2.85
C ASN A 53 -0.40 16.14 3.61
N ASP A 54 -0.27 17.32 2.99
CA ASP A 54 -0.66 18.60 3.61
C ASP A 54 -2.14 18.71 3.93
N LYS A 55 -2.96 17.92 3.26
CA LYS A 55 -4.41 17.87 3.49
C LYS A 55 -4.79 16.88 4.58
N GLY A 56 -3.80 16.22 5.20
CA GLY A 56 -4.03 15.18 6.18
C GLY A 56 -4.40 13.82 5.60
N GLY A 57 -4.34 13.67 4.27
CA GLY A 57 -4.61 12.40 3.61
C GLY A 57 -3.42 11.46 3.63
N ILE A 58 -3.68 10.20 3.33
CA ILE A 58 -2.66 9.16 3.29
C ILE A 58 -2.37 8.79 1.84
N ASP A 59 -1.16 9.11 1.37
CA ASP A 59 -0.67 8.67 0.06
C ASP A 59 0.10 7.37 0.24
N VAL A 60 -0.13 6.42 -0.66
CA VAL A 60 0.41 5.06 -0.53
C VAL A 60 1.22 4.70 -1.77
N GLY A 61 2.38 4.09 -1.55
CA GLY A 61 3.09 3.33 -2.56
C GLY A 61 4.04 4.14 -3.41
N HIS A 62 3.76 4.24 -4.71
CA HIS A 62 4.72 4.74 -5.69
C HIS A 62 5.03 6.23 -5.53
N LEU A 63 4.02 7.05 -5.27
CA LEU A 63 4.20 8.49 -5.09
C LEU A 63 5.09 8.83 -3.90
N PRO A 64 4.84 8.28 -2.69
CA PRO A 64 5.78 8.46 -1.59
C PRO A 64 7.20 7.97 -1.89
N MET A 65 7.33 6.87 -2.60
CA MET A 65 8.63 6.34 -2.98
C MET A 65 9.39 7.29 -3.89
N LEU A 66 8.71 7.89 -4.87
CA LEU A 66 9.32 8.89 -5.76
C LEU A 66 9.80 10.11 -4.99
N GLN A 67 9.03 10.57 -4.01
CA GLN A 67 9.43 11.69 -3.18
C GLN A 67 10.73 11.40 -2.42
N LEU A 68 10.86 10.18 -1.88
CA LEU A 68 12.08 9.76 -1.21
C LEU A 68 13.27 9.69 -2.16
N GLU A 69 13.06 9.19 -3.36
CA GLU A 69 14.13 9.11 -4.37
C GLU A 69 14.62 10.49 -4.82
N ARG A 70 13.76 11.50 -4.73
CA ARG A 70 14.05 12.87 -5.16
C ARG A 70 14.37 13.81 -4.02
N LEU A 71 14.71 13.30 -2.84
CA LEU A 71 14.97 14.15 -1.67
C LEU A 71 16.02 15.21 -1.92
N SER A 72 17.07 14.90 -2.69
CA SER A 72 18.14 15.83 -2.98
C SER A 72 17.71 17.06 -3.82
N HIS A 73 16.52 16.97 -4.47
CA HIS A 73 15.99 18.06 -5.29
C HIS A 73 15.16 19.07 -4.50
N TYR A 74 14.92 18.81 -3.20
CA TYR A 74 14.10 19.66 -2.36
C TYR A 74 14.98 20.52 -1.45
N ASP A 75 14.43 21.67 -1.04
CA ASP A 75 15.05 22.51 -0.04
C ASP A 75 15.07 21.80 1.33
N PRO A 76 15.92 22.25 2.29
CA PRO A 76 16.04 21.57 3.57
C PRO A 76 14.73 21.45 4.35
N THR A 77 13.88 22.46 4.32
CA THR A 77 12.59 22.44 5.03
C THR A 77 11.66 21.41 4.45
N THR A 78 11.51 21.36 3.11
CA THR A 78 10.66 20.38 2.43
C THR A 78 11.20 18.96 2.62
N LYS A 79 12.53 18.81 2.52
CA LYS A 79 13.18 17.50 2.74
C LYS A 79 12.87 16.97 4.13
N GLN A 80 12.99 17.79 5.17
CA GLN A 80 12.71 17.39 6.54
C GLN A 80 11.24 17.01 6.71
N LYS A 81 10.33 17.75 6.10
CA LYS A 81 8.90 17.45 6.13
C LYS A 81 8.61 16.10 5.49
N ILE A 82 9.16 15.83 4.31
CA ILE A 82 8.97 14.54 3.64
C ILE A 82 9.45 13.41 4.53
N LEU A 83 10.64 13.53 5.12
CA LEU A 83 11.19 12.49 5.98
C LEU A 83 10.33 12.24 7.22
N SER A 84 9.85 13.32 7.86
CA SER A 84 9.05 13.19 9.09
C SER A 84 7.62 12.71 8.84
N HIS A 85 7.09 12.89 7.64
CA HIS A 85 5.72 12.51 7.28
C HIS A 85 5.65 11.20 6.49
N THR A 86 6.77 10.53 6.27
CA THR A 86 6.83 9.27 5.55
C THR A 86 7.07 8.12 6.50
N LEU A 87 6.26 7.07 6.36
CA LEU A 87 6.42 5.84 7.13
C LEU A 87 6.83 4.73 6.16
N ARG A 88 7.99 4.15 6.41
CA ARG A 88 8.53 3.04 5.64
C ARG A 88 8.41 1.75 6.44
N GLU A 89 8.50 0.61 5.75
CA GLU A 89 8.41 -0.70 6.39
C GLU A 89 7.17 -0.80 7.29
N VAL A 90 6.03 -0.40 6.73
CA VAL A 90 4.78 -0.22 7.48
C VAL A 90 4.41 -1.47 8.27
N LYS A 91 4.48 -2.64 7.63
CA LYS A 91 4.12 -3.90 8.28
C LYS A 91 4.89 -4.14 9.58
N ARG A 92 6.17 -3.81 9.58
CA ARG A 92 7.06 -4.04 10.71
C ARG A 92 6.74 -3.15 11.91
N LEU A 93 6.25 -1.94 11.63
CA LEU A 93 6.04 -0.90 12.63
C LEU A 93 4.62 -0.86 13.19
N MET A 94 3.69 -1.63 12.61
CA MET A 94 2.29 -1.55 12.98
C MET A 94 2.00 -2.15 14.34
N LYS A 95 1.17 -1.44 15.10
CA LYS A 95 0.67 -1.87 16.41
C LYS A 95 -0.83 -1.62 16.46
N PRO A 96 -1.62 -2.48 17.16
CA PRO A 96 -3.08 -2.32 17.19
C PRO A 96 -3.55 -0.97 17.69
N ASP A 97 -2.82 -0.37 18.64
CA ASP A 97 -3.17 0.92 19.25
C ASP A 97 -2.20 2.04 18.84
N GLY A 98 -1.35 1.81 17.84
CA GLY A 98 -0.38 2.80 17.40
C GLY A 98 -1.01 3.92 16.57
N GLU A 99 -0.33 5.05 16.54
CA GLU A 99 -0.71 6.22 15.74
C GLU A 99 0.51 6.82 15.05
N PHE A 100 0.27 7.43 13.89
CA PHE A 100 1.27 8.17 13.14
C PHE A 100 0.64 9.44 12.61
N LEU A 101 1.08 10.59 13.10
CA LEU A 101 0.60 11.92 12.68
C LEU A 101 -0.94 12.04 12.70
N GLY A 102 -1.56 11.56 13.77
CA GLY A 102 -3.00 11.62 13.96
C GLY A 102 -3.80 10.52 13.30
N HIS A 103 -3.15 9.63 12.56
CA HIS A 103 -3.80 8.47 11.94
C HIS A 103 -3.48 7.21 12.76
N SER A 104 -4.50 6.41 13.04
CA SER A 104 -4.26 5.11 13.67
C SER A 104 -3.52 4.19 12.69
N HIS A 105 -2.74 3.26 13.23
CA HIS A 105 -2.07 2.26 12.39
C HIS A 105 -3.07 1.40 11.65
N VAL A 106 -4.25 1.16 12.22
CA VAL A 106 -5.34 0.43 11.55
C VAL A 106 -5.78 1.19 10.29
N ASP A 107 -5.93 2.51 10.37
CA ASP A 107 -6.31 3.33 9.21
C ASP A 107 -5.22 3.34 8.14
N ILE A 108 -3.96 3.32 8.54
CA ILE A 108 -2.83 3.27 7.62
C ILE A 108 -2.82 1.94 6.86
N ILE A 109 -3.01 0.84 7.55
CA ILE A 109 -3.12 -0.48 6.90
C ILE A 109 -4.32 -0.52 5.98
N ALA A 110 -5.46 0.02 6.42
CA ALA A 110 -6.66 0.09 5.59
C ALA A 110 -6.42 0.89 4.31
N ALA A 111 -5.66 1.98 4.38
CA ALA A 111 -5.31 2.77 3.21
C ALA A 111 -4.46 1.97 2.20
N ILE A 112 -3.50 1.19 2.69
CA ILE A 112 -2.68 0.33 1.83
C ILE A 112 -3.54 -0.73 1.15
N LEU A 113 -4.39 -1.41 1.91
CA LEU A 113 -5.28 -2.45 1.36
C LEU A 113 -6.28 -1.85 0.38
N SER A 114 -6.77 -0.64 0.66
CA SER A 114 -7.67 0.07 -0.25
C SER A 114 -6.98 0.41 -1.57
N LYS A 115 -5.71 0.81 -1.53
CA LYS A 115 -4.93 1.06 -2.74
C LYS A 115 -4.78 -0.19 -3.58
N ILE A 116 -4.53 -1.32 -2.94
CA ILE A 116 -4.45 -2.62 -3.62
C ILE A 116 -5.80 -2.98 -4.25
N LYS A 117 -6.89 -2.75 -3.53
CA LYS A 117 -8.24 -3.09 -3.99
C LYS A 117 -8.68 -2.29 -5.21
N GLN A 118 -8.12 -1.10 -5.43
CA GLN A 118 -8.46 -0.25 -6.58
C GLN A 118 -7.96 -0.80 -7.92
N GLN A 119 -7.18 -1.84 -7.92
CA GLN A 119 -6.56 -2.37 -9.16
C GLN A 119 -7.44 -3.38 -9.92
#